data_204857d5a16fd17e5eea9ac7bfe61774
#
_entry.id   204857d5a16fd17e5eea9ac7bfe61774
#
_cell.length_a   1.000
_cell.length_b   1.000
_cell.length_c   1.000
_cell.angle_alpha   90.00
_cell.angle_beta   90.00
_cell.angle_gamma   90.00
#
_symmetry.space_group_name_H-M   'P 1'
#
loop_
_entity.id
_entity.type
_entity.pdbx_description
1 polymer ?
#
loop_
_entity_poly.entity_id
_entity_poly.type
_entity_poly.pdbx_seq_one_letter_code
_entity_poly.pdbx_strand_id
1 'polypeptide(L)'
;MALKSIQYNQHTFDISYEILNPNAPVDLIILPGWGSNKELMKNSFAPYMDTFRHIYIDLPGFGKSTSSVALKTKDYARIVELFMIHLNASKDIILGHSFGGKVALLLEPKVLVLVASSGIPMPKPLKLKAKIAIYKLFKLFGLSKFRSLFVSEDAKSLSEPMYQTFKNVVDEDLSDDFSSRDAKTLLCWGDKD
;
A
#
# COMPACT_ATOMS: atom_id res chain seq x y z
N MET A 1 -10.21 3.96 17.93
CA MET A 1 -9.77 4.58 16.64
C MET A 1 -9.19 5.95 16.94
N ALA A 2 -8.02 6.22 16.41
CA ALA A 2 -7.33 7.51 16.58
C ALA A 2 -6.91 8.07 15.21
N LEU A 3 -6.64 9.37 15.16
CA LEU A 3 -6.09 10.08 14.01
C LEU A 3 -4.77 10.76 14.42
N LYS A 4 -3.80 10.75 13.52
CA LYS A 4 -2.53 11.47 13.67
C LYS A 4 -2.23 12.26 12.41
N SER A 5 -2.08 13.57 12.54
CA SER A 5 -1.69 14.45 11.43
C SER A 5 -0.19 14.37 11.19
N ILE A 6 0.20 14.10 9.96
CA ILE A 6 1.59 13.99 9.50
C ILE A 6 1.84 15.05 8.44
N GLN A 7 2.90 15.82 8.62
CA GLN A 7 3.36 16.81 7.63
C GLN A 7 4.40 16.20 6.71
N TYR A 8 4.15 16.24 5.40
CA TYR A 8 5.08 15.78 4.38
C TYR A 8 4.92 16.61 3.09
N ASN A 9 6.04 17.13 2.56
CA ASN A 9 6.06 17.94 1.33
C ASN A 9 5.00 19.05 1.28
N GLN A 10 4.88 19.86 2.35
CA GLN A 10 3.91 20.97 2.50
C GLN A 10 2.42 20.52 2.54
N HIS A 11 2.15 19.23 2.64
CA HIS A 11 0.80 18.68 2.77
C HIS A 11 0.61 18.01 4.13
N THR A 12 -0.63 18.04 4.61
CA THR A 12 -1.04 17.34 5.83
C THR A 12 -1.80 16.08 5.47
N PHE A 13 -1.41 14.98 6.10
CA PHE A 13 -2.05 13.68 5.97
C PHE A 13 -2.59 13.26 7.33
N ASP A 14 -3.90 13.14 7.47
CA ASP A 14 -4.50 12.61 8.69
C ASP A 14 -4.55 11.08 8.58
N ILE A 15 -3.70 10.43 9.36
CA ILE A 15 -3.55 8.98 9.36
C ILE A 15 -4.41 8.36 10.45
N SER A 16 -5.38 7.57 10.01
CA SER A 16 -6.25 6.81 10.91
C SER A 16 -5.59 5.50 11.30
N TYR A 17 -5.58 5.21 12.60
CA TYR A 17 -4.93 4.01 13.14
C TYR A 17 -5.63 3.44 14.35
N GLU A 18 -5.25 2.23 14.71
CA GLU A 18 -5.66 1.55 15.94
C GLU A 18 -4.49 0.73 16.49
N ILE A 19 -4.35 0.73 17.81
CA ILE A 19 -3.32 -0.05 18.50
C ILE A 19 -4.01 -1.12 19.35
N LEU A 20 -3.53 -2.37 19.24
CA LEU A 20 -3.86 -3.45 20.16
C LEU A 20 -2.61 -3.83 20.94
N ASN A 21 -2.81 -4.36 22.15
CA ASN A 21 -1.74 -4.78 23.06
C ASN A 21 -0.67 -3.68 23.29
N PRO A 22 -1.06 -2.46 23.73
CA PRO A 22 -0.18 -1.29 23.75
C PRO A 22 1.08 -1.44 24.62
N ASN A 23 1.07 -2.38 25.53
CA ASN A 23 2.18 -2.65 26.47
C ASN A 23 3.13 -3.76 25.98
N ALA A 24 2.86 -4.40 24.86
CA ALA A 24 3.75 -5.41 24.31
C ALA A 24 5.07 -4.76 23.83
N PRO A 25 6.23 -5.45 24.02
CA PRO A 25 7.54 -4.83 23.84
C PRO A 25 7.99 -4.73 22.37
N VAL A 26 7.36 -5.45 21.44
CA VAL A 26 7.75 -5.54 20.04
C VAL A 26 6.62 -5.04 19.16
N ASP A 27 6.94 -4.16 18.24
CA ASP A 27 5.98 -3.57 17.31
C ASP A 27 5.73 -4.47 16.09
N LEU A 28 4.44 -4.63 15.77
CA LEU A 28 3.96 -5.23 14.54
C LEU A 28 3.10 -4.20 13.80
N ILE A 29 3.67 -3.58 12.77
CA ILE A 29 2.97 -2.63 11.92
C ILE A 29 2.25 -3.41 10.80
N ILE A 30 0.97 -3.12 10.57
CA ILE A 30 0.17 -3.86 9.60
C ILE A 30 -0.39 -2.90 8.54
N LEU A 31 0.06 -3.10 7.30
CA LEU A 31 -0.25 -2.24 6.16
C LEU A 31 -1.22 -2.93 5.18
N PRO A 32 -2.37 -2.31 4.87
CA PRO A 32 -3.37 -2.86 3.96
C PRO A 32 -2.95 -2.74 2.49
N GLY A 33 -3.65 -3.50 1.63
CA GLY A 33 -3.56 -3.40 0.18
C GLY A 33 -4.27 -2.15 -0.38
N TRP A 34 -4.15 -1.95 -1.69
CA TRP A 34 -4.86 -0.91 -2.43
C TRP A 34 -6.38 -1.06 -2.26
N GLY A 35 -7.06 0.04 -1.96
CA GLY A 35 -8.51 0.01 -1.72
C GLY A 35 -8.96 -0.64 -0.41
N SER A 36 -8.04 -1.21 0.36
CA SER A 36 -8.30 -1.86 1.65
C SER A 36 -8.13 -0.88 2.82
N ASN A 37 -8.38 -1.36 4.03
CA ASN A 37 -8.33 -0.54 5.23
C ASN A 37 -7.86 -1.34 6.46
N LYS A 38 -7.55 -0.63 7.54
CA LYS A 38 -7.10 -1.22 8.80
C LYS A 38 -8.11 -2.16 9.45
N GLU A 39 -9.41 -1.93 9.27
CA GLU A 39 -10.44 -2.77 9.89
C GLU A 39 -10.41 -4.19 9.30
N LEU A 40 -10.25 -4.30 7.97
CA LEU A 40 -10.10 -5.59 7.31
C LEU A 40 -8.86 -6.33 7.82
N MET A 41 -7.73 -5.64 7.92
CA MET A 41 -6.49 -6.21 8.42
C MET A 41 -6.62 -6.62 9.89
N LYS A 42 -7.27 -5.79 10.70
CA LYS A 42 -7.53 -6.10 12.11
C LYS A 42 -8.39 -7.36 12.25
N ASN A 43 -9.47 -7.47 11.49
CA ASN A 43 -10.33 -8.66 11.53
C ASN A 43 -9.58 -9.94 11.18
N SER A 44 -8.57 -9.84 10.29
CA SER A 44 -7.77 -10.99 9.85
C SER A 44 -6.67 -11.37 10.84
N PHE A 45 -6.02 -10.40 11.50
CA PHE A 45 -4.79 -10.64 12.26
C PHE A 45 -4.91 -10.40 13.77
N ALA A 46 -5.92 -9.68 14.27
CA ALA A 46 -6.07 -9.40 15.71
C ALA A 46 -6.17 -10.65 16.59
N PRO A 47 -6.79 -11.77 16.16
CA PRO A 47 -6.84 -12.98 16.97
C PRO A 47 -5.50 -13.70 17.14
N TYR A 48 -4.48 -13.28 16.41
CA TYR A 48 -3.18 -13.93 16.36
C TYR A 48 -2.08 -12.97 16.82
N MET A 49 -0.95 -13.52 17.25
CA MET A 49 0.27 -12.76 17.57
C MET A 49 0.05 -11.71 18.69
N ASP A 50 -0.75 -12.05 19.70
CA ASP A 50 -1.14 -11.20 20.84
C ASP A 50 0.05 -10.73 21.72
N THR A 51 1.22 -11.33 21.54
CA THR A 51 2.48 -10.95 22.21
C THR A 51 3.12 -9.69 21.61
N PHE A 52 2.64 -9.21 20.47
CA PHE A 52 3.12 -7.99 19.82
C PHE A 52 2.19 -6.80 20.04
N ARG A 53 2.74 -5.58 20.01
CA ARG A 53 1.97 -4.35 19.90
C ARG A 53 1.56 -4.16 18.45
N HIS A 54 0.31 -4.48 18.12
CA HIS A 54 -0.22 -4.31 16.76
C HIS A 54 -0.55 -2.86 16.49
N ILE A 55 -0.09 -2.33 15.38
CA ILE A 55 -0.42 -1.00 14.88
C ILE A 55 -1.04 -1.14 13.50
N TYR A 56 -2.36 -1.03 13.43
CA TYR A 56 -3.15 -1.06 12.20
C TYR A 56 -3.30 0.34 11.65
N ILE A 57 -3.02 0.54 10.37
CA ILE A 57 -2.98 1.86 9.71
C ILE A 57 -3.88 1.84 8.48
N ASP A 58 -4.67 2.90 8.29
CA ASP A 58 -5.20 3.21 6.96
C ASP A 58 -4.13 3.99 6.20
N LEU A 59 -3.70 3.51 5.03
CA LEU A 59 -2.75 4.24 4.20
C LEU A 59 -3.36 5.54 3.66
N PRO A 60 -2.57 6.59 3.36
CA PRO A 60 -3.08 7.85 2.81
C PRO A 60 -4.04 7.68 1.63
N GLY A 61 -5.24 8.29 1.73
CA GLY A 61 -6.30 8.20 0.73
C GLY A 61 -7.18 6.95 0.81
N PHE A 62 -6.98 6.08 1.81
CA PHE A 62 -7.80 4.89 2.03
C PHE A 62 -8.43 4.87 3.43
N GLY A 63 -9.51 4.12 3.58
CA GLY A 63 -10.24 4.00 4.84
C GLY A 63 -10.67 5.36 5.37
N LYS A 64 -10.14 5.75 6.54
CA LYS A 64 -10.39 7.05 7.18
C LYS A 64 -9.19 7.98 7.13
N SER A 65 -8.12 7.62 6.40
CA SER A 65 -6.96 8.48 6.17
C SER A 65 -7.17 9.38 4.95
N THR A 66 -6.65 10.62 5.03
CA THR A 66 -6.83 11.60 3.96
C THR A 66 -5.63 11.66 3.02
N SER A 67 -5.87 11.98 1.75
CA SER A 67 -4.86 12.42 0.80
C SER A 67 -5.49 13.34 -0.24
N SER A 68 -4.92 14.53 -0.41
CA SER A 68 -5.36 15.52 -1.39
C SER A 68 -4.45 15.61 -2.61
N VAL A 69 -3.36 14.85 -2.63
CA VAL A 69 -2.32 14.88 -3.67
C VAL A 69 -1.97 13.50 -4.17
N ALA A 70 -1.42 13.44 -5.37
CA ALA A 70 -0.92 12.20 -5.95
C ALA A 70 0.40 11.77 -5.29
N LEU A 71 0.52 10.49 -4.95
CA LEU A 71 1.66 9.91 -4.26
C LEU A 71 2.32 8.81 -5.10
N LYS A 72 3.61 8.55 -4.83
CA LYS A 72 4.37 7.36 -5.24
C LYS A 72 4.51 6.42 -4.05
N THR A 73 4.92 5.18 -4.27
CA THR A 73 5.15 4.22 -3.17
C THR A 73 6.17 4.74 -2.15
N LYS A 74 7.22 5.44 -2.60
CA LYS A 74 8.22 6.08 -1.73
C LYS A 74 7.60 7.15 -0.81
N ASP A 75 6.60 7.90 -1.30
CA ASP A 75 5.90 8.91 -0.49
C ASP A 75 5.07 8.22 0.61
N TYR A 76 4.39 7.11 0.29
CA TYR A 76 3.68 6.30 1.28
C TYR A 76 4.64 5.78 2.36
N ALA A 77 5.76 5.21 1.97
CA ALA A 77 6.77 4.73 2.92
C ALA A 77 7.25 5.85 3.83
N ARG A 78 7.54 7.03 3.28
CA ARG A 78 8.00 8.18 4.09
C ARG A 78 6.93 8.71 5.03
N ILE A 79 5.67 8.81 4.59
CA ILE A 79 4.55 9.24 5.46
C ILE A 79 4.34 8.24 6.61
N VAL A 80 4.36 6.93 6.32
CA VAL A 80 4.25 5.87 7.35
C VAL A 80 5.44 5.92 8.30
N GLU A 81 6.66 6.15 7.83
CA GLU A 81 7.84 6.30 8.67
C GLU A 81 7.71 7.49 9.62
N LEU A 82 7.28 8.65 9.12
CA LEU A 82 7.02 9.83 9.96
C LEU A 82 5.92 9.56 10.98
N PHE A 83 4.87 8.85 10.60
CA PHE A 83 3.81 8.41 11.50
C PHE A 83 4.37 7.50 12.61
N MET A 84 5.21 6.53 12.28
CA MET A 84 5.85 5.64 13.26
C MET A 84 6.72 6.42 14.25
N ILE A 85 7.51 7.39 13.78
CA ILE A 85 8.32 8.28 14.62
C ILE A 85 7.43 9.01 15.64
N HIS A 86 6.27 9.54 15.20
CA HIS A 86 5.33 10.24 16.09
C HIS A 86 4.66 9.33 17.12
N LEU A 87 4.60 8.04 16.90
CA LEU A 87 4.09 7.03 17.84
C LEU A 87 5.18 6.40 18.71
N ASN A 88 6.45 6.80 18.54
CA ASN A 88 7.60 6.07 19.09
C ASN A 88 7.53 4.58 18.78
N ALA A 89 7.14 4.25 17.56
CA ALA A 89 7.04 2.87 17.08
C ALA A 89 8.33 2.46 16.38
N SER A 90 8.77 1.22 16.64
CA SER A 90 9.96 0.63 16.02
C SER A 90 9.64 -0.04 14.70
N LYS A 91 10.68 -0.25 13.87
CA LYS A 91 10.60 -1.05 12.64
C LYS A 91 10.93 -2.53 12.91
N ASP A 92 10.42 -3.10 14.00
CA ASP A 92 10.75 -4.48 14.35
C ASP A 92 10.13 -5.46 13.36
N ILE A 93 8.81 -5.41 13.19
CA ILE A 93 8.09 -6.27 12.25
C ILE A 93 7.11 -5.40 11.46
N ILE A 94 7.16 -5.49 10.15
CA ILE A 94 6.15 -4.87 9.29
C ILE A 94 5.53 -5.94 8.39
N LEU A 95 4.21 -6.07 8.52
CA LEU A 95 3.37 -6.92 7.67
C LEU A 95 2.70 -6.06 6.61
N GLY A 96 2.90 -6.40 5.34
CA GLY A 96 2.25 -5.72 4.22
C GLY A 96 1.47 -6.68 3.33
N HIS A 97 0.20 -6.37 3.09
CA HIS A 97 -0.64 -7.08 2.14
C HIS A 97 -0.65 -6.34 0.79
N SER A 98 -0.43 -7.06 -0.31
CA SER A 98 -0.51 -6.53 -1.67
C SER A 98 0.29 -5.21 -1.84
N PHE A 99 -0.36 -4.07 -2.11
CA PHE A 99 0.28 -2.75 -2.18
C PHE A 99 1.00 -2.37 -0.86
N GLY A 100 0.42 -2.71 0.30
CA GLY A 100 1.06 -2.51 1.60
C GLY A 100 2.40 -3.25 1.72
N GLY A 101 2.59 -4.34 0.98
CA GLY A 101 3.86 -5.04 0.89
C GLY A 101 4.95 -4.22 0.19
N LYS A 102 4.63 -3.47 -0.87
CA LYS A 102 5.55 -2.52 -1.50
C LYS A 102 6.00 -1.45 -0.50
N VAL A 103 5.05 -0.89 0.24
CA VAL A 103 5.34 0.13 1.27
C VAL A 103 6.19 -0.45 2.39
N ALA A 104 5.85 -1.66 2.87
CA ALA A 104 6.59 -2.36 3.91
C ALA A 104 8.04 -2.65 3.52
N LEU A 105 8.27 -3.04 2.26
CA LEU A 105 9.62 -3.28 1.71
C LEU A 105 10.49 -2.02 1.83
N LEU A 106 9.97 -0.87 1.40
CA LEU A 106 10.69 0.42 1.41
C LEU A 106 10.88 1.02 2.80
N LEU A 107 10.19 0.50 3.82
CA LEU A 107 10.39 0.88 5.22
C LEU A 107 11.58 0.19 5.88
N GLU A 108 12.13 -0.85 5.26
CA GLU A 108 13.30 -1.58 5.73
C GLU A 108 13.20 -2.08 7.19
N PRO A 109 12.15 -2.85 7.54
CA PRO A 109 12.02 -3.39 8.90
C PRO A 109 13.05 -4.49 9.19
N LYS A 110 13.27 -4.81 10.48
CA LYS A 110 14.11 -5.96 10.88
C LYS A 110 13.55 -7.29 10.38
N VAL A 111 12.21 -7.44 10.43
CA VAL A 111 11.48 -8.58 9.89
C VAL A 111 10.39 -8.07 8.96
N LEU A 112 10.40 -8.53 7.72
CA LEU A 112 9.39 -8.21 6.71
C LEU A 112 8.46 -9.41 6.54
N VAL A 113 7.14 -9.17 6.64
CA VAL A 113 6.12 -10.18 6.35
C VAL A 113 5.31 -9.71 5.14
N LEU A 114 5.34 -10.48 4.07
CA LEU A 114 4.65 -10.19 2.82
C LEU A 114 3.50 -11.17 2.61
N VAL A 115 2.29 -10.65 2.51
CA VAL A 115 1.09 -11.44 2.25
C VAL A 115 0.55 -11.05 0.89
N ALA A 116 0.62 -11.98 -0.09
CA ALA A 116 0.22 -11.77 -1.48
C ALA A 116 0.72 -10.41 -2.01
N SER A 117 2.00 -10.08 -1.75
CA SER A 117 2.58 -8.77 -2.06
C SER A 117 2.69 -8.54 -3.56
N SER A 118 2.41 -7.33 -4.00
CA SER A 118 2.76 -6.82 -5.33
C SER A 118 4.18 -6.23 -5.31
N GLY A 119 4.72 -5.89 -6.49
CA GLY A 119 6.00 -5.18 -6.61
C GLY A 119 6.97 -5.82 -7.59
N ILE A 120 6.75 -7.08 -7.98
CA ILE A 120 7.46 -7.73 -9.08
C ILE A 120 6.50 -7.84 -10.27
N PRO A 121 6.77 -7.16 -11.39
CA PRO A 121 5.88 -7.16 -12.53
C PRO A 121 5.76 -8.55 -13.15
N MET A 122 4.54 -9.06 -13.25
CA MET A 122 4.26 -10.28 -14.00
C MET A 122 4.00 -9.97 -15.48
N PRO A 123 4.37 -10.87 -16.41
CA PRO A 123 4.07 -10.70 -17.82
C PRO A 123 2.58 -10.52 -18.05
N LYS A 124 2.18 -9.36 -18.58
CA LYS A 124 0.75 -9.07 -18.85
C LYS A 124 0.21 -10.05 -19.88
N PRO A 125 -0.96 -10.66 -19.67
CA PRO A 125 -1.61 -11.52 -20.64
C PRO A 125 -1.80 -10.82 -21.99
N LEU A 126 -1.71 -11.57 -23.09
CA LEU A 126 -1.84 -11.04 -24.45
C LEU A 126 -3.14 -10.24 -24.67
N LYS A 127 -4.25 -10.71 -24.07
CA LYS A 127 -5.55 -10.00 -24.10
C LYS A 127 -5.47 -8.60 -23.45
N LEU A 128 -4.72 -8.45 -22.36
CA LEU A 128 -4.53 -7.17 -21.69
C LEU A 128 -3.60 -6.27 -22.49
N LYS A 129 -2.52 -6.81 -23.09
CA LYS A 129 -1.62 -6.06 -23.98
C LYS A 129 -2.39 -5.52 -25.19
N ALA A 130 -3.26 -6.33 -25.81
CA ALA A 130 -4.13 -5.91 -26.91
C ALA A 130 -5.09 -4.78 -26.50
N LYS A 131 -5.75 -4.89 -25.33
CA LYS A 131 -6.62 -3.84 -24.77
C LYS A 131 -5.87 -2.52 -24.57
N ILE A 132 -4.66 -2.58 -24.02
CA ILE A 132 -3.81 -1.40 -23.82
C ILE A 132 -3.40 -0.78 -25.17
N ALA A 133 -3.03 -1.59 -26.16
CA ALA A 133 -2.66 -1.11 -27.51
C ALA A 133 -3.84 -0.42 -28.21
N ILE A 134 -5.03 -1.01 -28.17
CA ILE A 134 -6.26 -0.44 -28.70
C ILE A 134 -6.57 0.90 -28.02
N TYR A 135 -6.49 0.97 -26.68
CA TYR A 135 -6.71 2.21 -25.95
C TYR A 135 -5.71 3.31 -26.34
N LYS A 136 -4.41 2.97 -26.49
CA LYS A 136 -3.39 3.92 -26.94
C LYS A 136 -3.73 4.46 -28.35
N LEU A 137 -4.22 3.61 -29.24
CA LEU A 137 -4.64 4.01 -30.58
C LEU A 137 -5.83 4.97 -30.53
N PHE A 138 -6.89 4.65 -29.75
CA PHE A 138 -8.03 5.54 -29.55
C PHE A 138 -7.64 6.90 -28.96
N LYS A 139 -6.66 6.93 -28.04
CA LYS A 139 -6.14 8.17 -27.47
C LYS A 139 -5.46 9.05 -28.53
N LEU A 140 -4.75 8.46 -29.50
CA LEU A 140 -4.10 9.18 -30.59
C LEU A 140 -5.14 9.92 -31.49
N PHE A 141 -6.33 9.32 -31.64
CA PHE A 141 -7.43 9.89 -32.44
C PHE A 141 -8.37 10.82 -31.67
N GLY A 142 -7.98 11.27 -30.45
CA GLY A 142 -8.77 12.20 -29.65
C GLY A 142 -10.02 11.59 -29.00
N LEU A 143 -10.21 10.28 -29.11
CA LEU A 143 -11.39 9.55 -28.61
C LEU A 143 -11.25 9.18 -27.11
N SER A 144 -10.67 10.06 -26.32
CA SER A 144 -10.49 9.88 -24.86
C SER A 144 -11.80 9.71 -24.09
N LYS A 145 -12.96 10.09 -24.69
CA LYS A 145 -14.30 9.90 -24.11
C LYS A 145 -14.65 8.43 -23.85
N PHE A 146 -14.02 7.49 -24.55
CA PHE A 146 -14.20 6.04 -24.34
C PHE A 146 -13.32 5.45 -23.23
N ARG A 147 -12.65 6.30 -22.44
CA ARG A 147 -11.82 5.88 -21.28
C ARG A 147 -12.57 4.93 -20.34
N SER A 148 -13.86 5.16 -20.11
CA SER A 148 -14.69 4.34 -19.21
C SER A 148 -14.81 2.87 -19.60
N LEU A 149 -14.62 2.52 -20.89
CA LEU A 149 -14.65 1.14 -21.38
C LEU A 149 -13.35 0.36 -21.09
N PHE A 150 -12.25 1.07 -20.83
CA PHE A 150 -10.92 0.49 -20.69
C PHE A 150 -10.35 0.59 -19.27
N VAL A 151 -10.99 1.37 -18.39
CA VAL A 151 -10.60 1.56 -16.99
C VAL A 151 -11.27 0.50 -16.14
N SER A 152 -10.52 -0.15 -15.23
CA SER A 152 -11.08 -1.10 -14.25
C SER A 152 -12.12 -0.41 -13.37
N GLU A 153 -13.09 -1.17 -12.87
CA GLU A 153 -14.15 -0.62 -12.00
C GLU A 153 -13.57 0.07 -10.76
N ASP A 154 -12.51 -0.49 -10.19
CA ASP A 154 -11.79 0.07 -9.06
C ASP A 154 -11.21 1.47 -9.32
N ALA A 155 -10.87 1.78 -10.57
CA ALA A 155 -10.30 3.08 -10.93
C ALA A 155 -11.35 4.11 -11.37
N LYS A 156 -12.61 3.70 -11.61
CA LYS A 156 -13.68 4.62 -12.04
C LYS A 156 -14.19 5.52 -10.90
N SER A 157 -14.14 5.05 -9.68
CA SER A 157 -14.62 5.75 -8.47
C SER A 157 -13.56 6.60 -7.77
N LEU A 158 -12.31 6.57 -8.25
CA LEU A 158 -11.20 7.30 -7.62
C LEU A 158 -11.27 8.80 -7.89
N SER A 159 -10.95 9.60 -6.87
CA SER A 159 -10.65 11.02 -7.06
C SER A 159 -9.44 11.21 -7.99
N GLU A 160 -9.30 12.39 -8.62
CA GLU A 160 -8.18 12.63 -9.53
C GLU A 160 -6.80 12.40 -8.88
N PRO A 161 -6.50 12.88 -7.65
CA PRO A 161 -5.24 12.55 -6.98
C PRO A 161 -5.01 11.04 -6.80
N MET A 162 -6.05 10.31 -6.39
CA MET A 162 -5.96 8.86 -6.19
C MET A 162 -5.81 8.10 -7.50
N TYR A 163 -6.41 8.57 -8.58
CA TYR A 163 -6.20 8.00 -9.90
C TYR A 163 -4.76 8.20 -10.40
N GLN A 164 -4.18 9.38 -10.17
CA GLN A 164 -2.77 9.64 -10.49
C GLN A 164 -1.86 8.77 -9.61
N THR A 165 -2.18 8.62 -8.32
CA THR A 165 -1.48 7.71 -7.41
C THR A 165 -1.51 6.27 -7.94
N PHE A 166 -2.69 5.77 -8.34
CA PHE A 166 -2.83 4.44 -8.93
C PHE A 166 -1.89 4.22 -10.11
N LYS A 167 -1.82 5.19 -11.04
CA LYS A 167 -0.91 5.12 -12.18
C LYS A 167 0.57 5.11 -11.79
N ASN A 168 0.92 5.79 -10.70
CA ASN A 168 2.30 5.83 -10.22
C ASN A 168 2.73 4.49 -9.64
N VAL A 169 1.81 3.75 -8.98
CA VAL A 169 2.17 2.59 -8.17
C VAL A 169 1.83 1.24 -8.81
N VAL A 170 0.87 1.18 -9.76
CA VAL A 170 0.33 -0.10 -10.26
C VAL A 170 1.35 -0.96 -11.00
N ASP A 171 2.17 -0.35 -11.85
CA ASP A 171 3.17 -1.03 -12.68
C ASP A 171 4.61 -0.80 -12.18
N GLU A 172 4.78 -0.31 -10.94
CA GLU A 172 6.09 -0.05 -10.34
C GLU A 172 6.84 -1.36 -10.10
N ASP A 173 8.07 -1.41 -10.58
CA ASP A 173 8.99 -2.53 -10.42
C ASP A 173 9.92 -2.28 -9.23
N LEU A 174 9.85 -3.12 -8.23
CA LEU A 174 10.69 -3.11 -7.04
C LEU A 174 11.55 -4.38 -6.94
N SER A 175 11.81 -5.06 -8.07
CA SER A 175 12.61 -6.29 -8.11
C SER A 175 14.00 -6.10 -7.53
N ASP A 176 14.62 -4.96 -7.79
CA ASP A 176 15.94 -4.63 -7.25
C ASP A 176 15.90 -4.41 -5.73
N ASP A 177 14.86 -3.73 -5.22
CA ASP A 177 14.66 -3.54 -3.78
C ASP A 177 14.42 -4.87 -3.06
N PHE A 178 13.67 -5.81 -3.69
CA PHE A 178 13.49 -7.16 -3.16
C PHE A 178 14.80 -7.94 -3.15
N SER A 179 15.59 -7.86 -4.23
CA SER A 179 16.82 -8.64 -4.41
C SER A 179 17.96 -8.16 -3.51
N SER A 180 18.03 -6.87 -3.24
CA SER A 180 19.07 -6.25 -2.41
C SER A 180 18.83 -6.38 -0.91
N ARG A 181 17.65 -6.88 -0.50
CA ARG A 181 17.27 -6.97 0.90
C ARG A 181 17.96 -8.12 1.62
N ASP A 182 18.72 -7.82 2.67
CA ASP A 182 19.40 -8.78 3.55
C ASP A 182 18.75 -8.92 4.95
N ALA A 183 17.43 -8.73 5.05
CA ALA A 183 16.70 -8.89 6.30
C ALA A 183 15.76 -10.11 6.25
N LYS A 184 15.44 -10.66 7.43
CA LYS A 184 14.50 -11.79 7.55
C LYS A 184 13.18 -11.45 6.86
N THR A 185 12.78 -12.26 5.89
CA THR A 185 11.53 -12.06 5.15
C THR A 185 10.70 -13.33 5.18
N LEU A 186 9.44 -13.19 5.59
CA LEU A 186 8.43 -14.24 5.52
C LEU A 186 7.51 -13.95 4.33
N LEU A 187 7.35 -14.93 3.45
CA LEU A 187 6.51 -14.85 2.25
C LEU A 187 5.28 -15.74 2.44
N CYS A 188 4.08 -15.16 2.31
CA CYS A 188 2.80 -15.85 2.42
C CYS A 188 1.97 -15.59 1.17
N TRP A 189 1.71 -16.62 0.39
CA TRP A 189 0.83 -16.58 -0.79
C TRP A 189 -0.18 -17.70 -0.74
N GLY A 190 -1.37 -17.46 -1.29
CA GLY A 190 -2.35 -18.50 -1.55
C GLY A 190 -1.96 -19.31 -2.80
N ASP A 191 -2.43 -20.57 -2.91
CA ASP A 191 -2.14 -21.45 -4.05
C ASP A 191 -2.66 -20.91 -5.40
N LYS A 192 -3.49 -19.89 -5.38
CA LYS A 192 -4.13 -19.30 -6.57
C LYS A 192 -3.79 -17.82 -6.77
N ASP A 193 -2.89 -17.26 -5.97
CA ASP A 193 -2.41 -15.88 -6.09
C ASP A 193 -1.41 -15.70 -7.24
#